data_c97c819f4ff85c7e9541f18d5eca3b7d
#
_entry.id   c97c819f4ff85c7e9541f18d5eca3b7d
#
_cell.length_a   1.000
_cell.length_b   1.000
_cell.length_c   1.000
_cell.angle_alpha   90.00
_cell.angle_beta   90.00
_cell.angle_gamma   90.00
#
_symmetry.space_group_name_H-M   'P 1'
#
loop_
_entity.id
_entity.type
_entity.pdbx_description
1 polymer ?
#
loop_
_entity_poly.entity_id
_entity_poly.type
_entity_poly.pdbx_seq_one_letter_code
_entity_poly.pdbx_strand_id
1 'polypeptide(L)'
;LPFLAPFPTDPSSLSSPPFKLLDYACGTGTITKALSEHCTRVIGIDVSQGMVGAYNTTASNQGLSEDEVHAYVGDLIDPKVEKPKQFQGEEFWEFDLAVVGLGFHHFEDVGLAARRLGERLKKGGVLVVLDFLPHGDVHGHDHSHGGGHSHGHGHGGHGHGHGEAADGEGEKGKEAEKEETKVTETVVHMGFSKEAVQKLFEQAGVGLEFGYKVLGKGVVIGPEEKRMKREVFIARGVKA
;
A
#
# COMPACT_ATOMS: atom_id res chain seq x y z
N LEU A 1 9.11 -9.23 17.78
CA LEU A 1 9.01 -9.77 16.41
C LEU A 1 10.43 -9.96 15.85
N PRO A 2 11.04 -11.19 15.96
CA PRO A 2 12.46 -11.38 15.58
C PRO A 2 12.76 -11.06 14.11
N PHE A 3 11.74 -11.13 13.23
CA PHE A 3 11.89 -10.82 11.81
C PHE A 3 12.09 -9.32 11.54
N LEU A 4 11.59 -8.44 12.40
CA LEU A 4 11.67 -6.98 12.24
C LEU A 4 12.76 -6.34 13.12
N ALA A 5 13.58 -7.14 13.81
CA ALA A 5 14.71 -6.57 14.55
C ALA A 5 15.56 -5.68 13.58
N PRO A 6 15.97 -4.47 13.99
CA PRO A 6 16.19 -4.09 15.39
C PRO A 6 15.16 -3.07 15.94
N PHE A 7 13.95 -3.52 16.28
CA PHE A 7 13.13 -2.66 17.13
C PHE A 7 13.74 -2.57 18.52
N PRO A 8 13.67 -1.41 19.20
CA PRO A 8 14.01 -1.30 20.62
C PRO A 8 13.19 -2.35 21.39
N THR A 9 13.86 -3.19 22.13
CA THR A 9 13.20 -4.27 22.90
C THR A 9 12.55 -3.76 24.18
N ASP A 10 12.82 -2.51 24.57
CA ASP A 10 12.25 -1.85 25.73
C ASP A 10 11.93 -0.37 25.39
N PRO A 11 10.69 -0.06 25.01
CA PRO A 11 10.26 1.31 24.74
C PRO A 11 10.20 2.19 26.00
N SER A 12 10.22 1.60 27.21
CA SER A 12 10.20 2.34 28.47
C SER A 12 11.58 2.84 28.90
N SER A 13 12.64 2.42 28.21
CA SER A 13 14.00 2.89 28.50
C SER A 13 14.16 4.33 27.98
N LEU A 14 14.24 5.29 28.91
CA LEU A 14 14.58 6.70 28.63
C LEU A 14 15.96 6.89 27.94
N SER A 15 16.73 5.81 27.77
CA SER A 15 18.04 5.78 27.13
C SER A 15 18.01 5.18 25.71
N SER A 16 16.85 4.70 25.21
CA SER A 16 16.76 4.23 23.85
C SER A 16 16.88 5.41 22.88
N PRO A 17 17.70 5.29 21.81
CA PRO A 17 17.77 6.34 20.80
C PRO A 17 16.40 6.51 20.13
N PRO A 18 16.08 7.73 19.66
CA PRO A 18 14.83 7.96 18.95
C PRO A 18 14.70 7.02 17.74
N PHE A 19 13.53 6.40 17.59
CA PHE A 19 13.22 5.52 16.48
C PHE A 19 12.22 6.18 15.56
N LYS A 20 12.63 6.41 14.32
CA LYS A 20 11.89 7.18 13.32
C LYS A 20 11.37 6.28 12.20
N LEU A 21 10.06 6.31 11.99
CA LEU A 21 9.34 5.51 10.99
C LEU A 21 8.84 6.37 9.84
N LEU A 22 9.08 5.94 8.61
CA LEU A 22 8.40 6.40 7.40
C LEU A 22 7.37 5.33 6.98
N ASP A 23 6.08 5.66 7.04
CA ASP A 23 4.98 4.85 6.51
C ASP A 23 4.58 5.42 5.14
N TYR A 24 5.04 4.80 4.05
CA TYR A 24 4.80 5.28 2.69
C TYR A 24 3.65 4.53 2.02
N ALA A 25 2.78 5.24 1.32
CA ALA A 25 1.45 4.81 0.94
C ALA A 25 0.65 4.39 2.19
N CYS A 26 0.65 5.29 3.20
CA CYS A 26 0.21 4.98 4.55
C CYS A 26 -1.30 4.75 4.68
N GLY A 27 -2.10 5.16 3.67
CA GLY A 27 -3.55 5.08 3.71
C GLY A 27 -4.12 5.71 4.98
N THR A 28 -4.96 4.99 5.69
CA THR A 28 -5.56 5.44 6.96
C THR A 28 -4.72 5.09 8.20
N GLY A 29 -3.47 4.61 8.02
CA GLY A 29 -2.51 4.38 9.11
C GLY A 29 -2.53 3.01 9.75
N THR A 30 -2.89 1.96 9.01
CA THR A 30 -2.94 0.59 9.55
C THR A 30 -1.58 0.11 10.06
N ILE A 31 -0.51 0.35 9.31
CA ILE A 31 0.86 -0.01 9.71
C ILE A 31 1.32 0.86 10.87
N THR A 32 1.12 2.16 10.77
CA THR A 32 1.42 3.10 11.85
C THR A 32 0.75 2.69 13.15
N LYS A 33 -0.54 2.36 13.14
CA LYS A 33 -1.26 1.90 14.35
C LYS A 33 -0.62 0.66 14.99
N ALA A 34 -0.04 -0.23 14.18
CA ALA A 34 0.61 -1.44 14.68
C ALA A 34 2.02 -1.19 15.23
N LEU A 35 2.68 -0.09 14.83
CA LEU A 35 4.11 0.14 15.12
C LEU A 35 4.37 1.40 15.97
N SER A 36 3.43 2.33 16.08
CA SER A 36 3.65 3.65 16.72
C SER A 36 4.11 3.56 18.15
N GLU A 37 3.68 2.56 18.93
CA GLU A 37 4.13 2.36 20.32
C GLU A 37 5.64 2.08 20.45
N HIS A 38 6.29 1.68 19.35
CA HIS A 38 7.72 1.42 19.27
C HIS A 38 8.52 2.56 18.64
N CYS A 39 7.82 3.64 18.25
CA CYS A 39 8.41 4.77 17.53
C CYS A 39 8.34 6.03 18.37
N THR A 40 9.37 6.89 18.24
CA THR A 40 9.35 8.24 18.82
C THR A 40 8.81 9.26 17.82
N ARG A 41 8.89 8.96 16.54
CA ARG A 41 8.37 9.79 15.45
C ARG A 41 7.87 8.90 14.31
N VAL A 42 6.67 9.15 13.82
CA VAL A 42 6.11 8.51 12.62
C VAL A 42 5.72 9.57 11.61
N ILE A 43 6.19 9.42 10.39
CA ILE A 43 5.79 10.24 9.24
C ILE A 43 5.09 9.33 8.24
N GLY A 44 3.80 9.62 7.99
CA GLY A 44 3.03 9.03 6.91
C GLY A 44 3.14 9.87 5.64
N ILE A 45 3.15 9.23 4.47
CA ILE A 45 3.01 9.91 3.18
C ILE A 45 2.05 9.10 2.32
N ASP A 46 1.03 9.79 1.77
CA ASP A 46 0.08 9.19 0.83
C ASP A 46 -0.34 10.23 -0.23
N VAL A 47 -0.66 9.75 -1.43
CA VAL A 47 -1.12 10.63 -2.52
C VAL A 47 -2.56 11.08 -2.34
N SER A 48 -3.35 10.38 -1.54
CA SER A 48 -4.76 10.65 -1.29
C SER A 48 -4.96 11.60 -0.12
N GLN A 49 -5.49 12.79 -0.41
CA GLN A 49 -5.84 13.76 0.62
C GLN A 49 -6.88 13.20 1.62
N GLY A 50 -7.83 12.38 1.14
CA GLY A 50 -8.85 11.77 1.99
C GLY A 50 -8.23 10.76 2.98
N MET A 51 -7.28 9.94 2.51
CA MET A 51 -6.56 8.98 3.37
C MET A 51 -5.74 9.69 4.43
N VAL A 52 -4.96 10.71 4.03
CA VAL A 52 -4.16 11.52 4.96
C VAL A 52 -5.04 12.23 5.99
N GLY A 53 -6.19 12.78 5.59
CA GLY A 53 -7.15 13.37 6.52
C GLY A 53 -7.67 12.38 7.55
N ALA A 54 -8.05 11.17 7.13
CA ALA A 54 -8.50 10.11 8.02
C ALA A 54 -7.36 9.61 8.95
N TYR A 55 -6.14 9.49 8.42
CA TYR A 55 -4.95 9.13 9.20
C TYR A 55 -4.72 10.13 10.34
N ASN A 56 -4.62 11.44 10.02
CA ASN A 56 -4.35 12.48 11.02
C ASN A 56 -5.49 12.62 12.04
N THR A 57 -6.75 12.46 11.61
CA THR A 57 -7.89 12.41 12.53
C THR A 57 -7.77 11.24 13.50
N THR A 58 -7.37 10.06 13.00
CA THR A 58 -7.19 8.86 13.85
C THR A 58 -6.06 9.07 14.85
N ALA A 59 -4.91 9.62 14.44
CA ALA A 59 -3.79 9.93 15.33
C ALA A 59 -4.20 10.92 16.44
N SER A 60 -4.86 12.00 16.06
CA SER A 60 -5.37 13.02 17.00
C SER A 60 -6.37 12.43 18.02
N ASN A 61 -7.30 11.57 17.56
CA ASN A 61 -8.26 10.89 18.43
C ASN A 61 -7.60 9.93 19.45
N GLN A 62 -6.40 9.44 19.15
CA GLN A 62 -5.58 8.63 20.05
C GLN A 62 -4.72 9.50 21.00
N GLY A 63 -4.80 10.81 20.90
CA GLY A 63 -4.03 11.75 21.74
C GLY A 63 -2.58 11.93 21.30
N LEU A 64 -2.22 11.47 20.10
CA LEU A 64 -0.89 11.64 19.53
C LEU A 64 -0.75 13.04 18.95
N SER A 65 0.35 13.71 19.27
CA SER A 65 0.68 15.03 18.73
C SER A 65 1.19 14.92 17.29
N GLU A 66 1.13 16.01 16.54
CA GLU A 66 1.69 16.09 15.18
C GLU A 66 3.21 15.86 15.16
N ASP A 67 3.89 16.15 16.26
CA ASP A 67 5.31 15.87 16.42
C ASP A 67 5.61 14.39 16.63
N GLU A 68 4.67 13.61 17.14
CA GLU A 68 4.81 12.17 17.31
C GLU A 68 4.37 11.41 16.06
N VAL A 69 3.17 11.73 15.53
CA VAL A 69 2.59 11.02 14.38
C VAL A 69 1.87 11.99 13.46
N HIS A 70 2.34 12.14 12.22
CA HIS A 70 1.68 12.98 11.23
C HIS A 70 1.85 12.43 9.81
N ALA A 71 0.79 12.55 9.01
CA ALA A 71 0.82 12.20 7.58
C ALA A 71 0.72 13.43 6.69
N TYR A 72 1.39 13.36 5.54
CA TYR A 72 1.47 14.40 4.53
C TYR A 72 0.94 13.90 3.19
N VAL A 73 0.23 14.76 2.47
CA VAL A 73 -0.21 14.48 1.09
C VAL A 73 0.96 14.68 0.15
N GLY A 74 1.29 13.66 -0.66
CA GLY A 74 2.30 13.81 -1.71
C GLY A 74 2.86 12.51 -2.22
N ASP A 75 3.77 12.64 -3.18
CA ASP A 75 4.40 11.53 -3.87
C ASP A 75 5.92 11.66 -3.83
N LEU A 76 6.60 10.64 -3.26
CA LEU A 76 8.07 10.54 -3.27
C LEU A 76 8.60 9.87 -4.54
N ILE A 77 7.74 9.14 -5.25
CA ILE A 77 8.15 8.25 -6.35
C ILE A 77 7.66 8.71 -7.72
N ASP A 78 7.11 9.93 -7.85
CA ASP A 78 6.78 10.51 -9.15
C ASP A 78 8.04 10.56 -10.04
N PRO A 79 8.09 9.81 -11.15
CA PRO A 79 9.27 9.76 -12.02
C PRO A 79 9.59 11.11 -12.68
N LYS A 80 8.61 12.03 -12.75
CA LYS A 80 8.77 13.37 -13.32
C LYS A 80 9.40 14.35 -12.34
N VAL A 81 9.44 14.03 -11.05
CA VAL A 81 9.93 14.89 -9.98
C VAL A 81 11.07 14.20 -9.25
N GLU A 82 12.32 14.54 -9.60
CA GLU A 82 13.50 13.91 -8.99
C GLU A 82 13.58 14.17 -7.48
N LYS A 83 13.31 15.39 -7.06
CA LYS A 83 13.37 15.81 -5.65
C LYS A 83 12.12 16.61 -5.29
N PRO A 84 11.05 15.98 -4.78
CA PRO A 84 9.86 16.69 -4.36
C PRO A 84 10.21 17.71 -3.28
N LYS A 85 9.98 19.00 -3.57
CA LYS A 85 10.41 20.12 -2.71
C LYS A 85 9.83 20.05 -1.30
N GLN A 86 8.59 19.59 -1.19
CA GLN A 86 7.88 19.45 0.09
C GLN A 86 8.49 18.41 1.04
N PHE A 87 9.35 17.50 0.53
CA PHE A 87 9.97 16.44 1.32
C PHE A 87 11.51 16.58 1.38
N GLN A 88 12.02 17.83 1.32
CA GLN A 88 13.46 18.11 1.44
C GLN A 88 13.86 18.56 2.85
N GLY A 89 12.92 18.81 3.76
CA GLY A 89 13.21 19.10 5.15
C GLY A 89 13.91 17.94 5.86
N GLU A 90 14.68 18.22 6.91
CA GLU A 90 15.45 17.24 7.66
C GLU A 90 14.54 16.16 8.29
N GLU A 91 13.30 16.50 8.59
CA GLU A 91 12.30 15.58 9.13
C GLU A 91 11.99 14.41 8.20
N PHE A 92 12.22 14.53 6.88
CA PHE A 92 11.96 13.49 5.89
C PHE A 92 13.17 12.61 5.55
N TRP A 93 14.22 12.66 6.36
CA TRP A 93 15.47 11.91 6.18
C TRP A 93 15.87 11.16 7.45
N GLU A 94 16.84 10.27 7.32
CA GLU A 94 17.47 9.55 8.43
C GLU A 94 16.47 8.66 9.22
N PHE A 95 15.56 8.00 8.49
CA PHE A 95 14.63 7.04 9.09
C PHE A 95 15.34 5.75 9.51
N ASP A 96 14.92 5.20 10.65
CA ASP A 96 15.32 3.87 11.12
C ASP A 96 14.61 2.78 10.33
N LEU A 97 13.35 3.04 9.97
CA LEU A 97 12.47 2.13 9.26
C LEU A 97 11.67 2.89 8.21
N ALA A 98 11.65 2.39 6.98
CA ALA A 98 10.67 2.76 5.98
C ALA A 98 9.80 1.53 5.68
N VAL A 99 8.49 1.70 5.60
CA VAL A 99 7.56 0.60 5.36
C VAL A 99 6.56 0.97 4.27
N VAL A 100 6.21 -0.02 3.45
CA VAL A 100 5.07 0.02 2.52
C VAL A 100 4.18 -1.19 2.83
N GLY A 101 2.94 -0.92 3.25
CA GLY A 101 1.96 -1.95 3.59
C GLY A 101 0.83 -2.04 2.58
N LEU A 102 0.81 -3.07 1.73
CA LEU A 102 -0.21 -3.34 0.71
C LEU A 102 -0.41 -2.19 -0.30
N GLY A 103 0.66 -1.45 -0.59
CA GLY A 103 0.66 -0.34 -1.53
C GLY A 103 1.67 -0.51 -2.66
N PHE A 104 2.63 -1.42 -2.52
CA PHE A 104 3.75 -1.55 -3.44
C PHE A 104 3.31 -2.01 -4.85
N HIS A 105 2.26 -2.83 -4.93
CA HIS A 105 1.68 -3.31 -6.19
C HIS A 105 0.95 -2.24 -7.03
N HIS A 106 0.73 -1.05 -6.46
CA HIS A 106 0.17 0.10 -7.19
C HIS A 106 1.23 0.98 -7.87
N PHE A 107 2.52 0.82 -7.54
CA PHE A 107 3.57 1.68 -8.07
C PHE A 107 3.94 1.28 -9.50
N GLU A 108 4.00 2.25 -10.42
CA GLU A 108 4.44 2.02 -11.80
C GLU A 108 5.89 1.55 -11.86
N ASP A 109 6.78 2.19 -11.10
CA ASP A 109 8.20 1.86 -11.01
C ASP A 109 8.58 1.49 -9.56
N VAL A 110 8.48 0.19 -9.26
CA VAL A 110 8.86 -0.36 -7.94
C VAL A 110 10.37 -0.27 -7.67
N GLY A 111 11.20 -0.21 -8.72
CA GLY A 111 12.64 0.00 -8.59
C GLY A 111 12.96 1.41 -8.13
N LEU A 112 12.30 2.41 -8.72
CA LEU A 112 12.37 3.81 -8.29
C LEU A 112 11.88 3.96 -6.86
N ALA A 113 10.76 3.31 -6.52
CA ALA A 113 10.20 3.33 -5.18
C ALA A 113 11.19 2.78 -4.14
N ALA A 114 11.72 1.57 -4.35
CA ALA A 114 12.69 0.96 -3.44
C ALA A 114 13.93 1.85 -3.25
N ARG A 115 14.46 2.43 -4.34
CA ARG A 115 15.63 3.32 -4.30
C ARG A 115 15.33 4.59 -3.50
N ARG A 116 14.24 5.32 -3.80
CA ARG A 116 13.91 6.58 -3.13
C ARG A 116 13.57 6.39 -1.66
N LEU A 117 12.91 5.29 -1.30
CA LEU A 117 12.68 4.94 0.09
C LEU A 117 13.98 4.55 0.79
N GLY A 118 14.87 3.80 0.12
CA GLY A 118 16.19 3.49 0.61
C GLY A 118 17.05 4.75 0.86
N GLU A 119 16.96 5.76 -0.01
CA GLU A 119 17.65 7.04 0.17
C GLU A 119 17.23 7.75 1.47
N ARG A 120 15.96 7.62 1.90
CA ARG A 120 15.41 8.22 3.12
C ARG A 120 15.89 7.56 4.41
N LEU A 121 16.37 6.34 4.33
CA LEU A 121 16.89 5.62 5.49
C LEU A 121 18.27 6.14 5.91
N LYS A 122 18.55 6.10 7.19
CA LYS A 122 19.91 6.21 7.70
C LYS A 122 20.74 4.96 7.36
N LYS A 123 22.04 5.04 7.47
CA LYS A 123 22.89 3.83 7.39
C LYS A 123 22.48 2.82 8.44
N GLY A 124 22.31 1.55 8.03
CA GLY A 124 21.76 0.51 8.89
C GLY A 124 20.24 0.56 9.08
N GLY A 125 19.56 1.55 8.49
CA GLY A 125 18.09 1.61 8.46
C GLY A 125 17.49 0.51 7.61
N VAL A 126 16.23 0.17 7.85
CA VAL A 126 15.57 -1.00 7.28
C VAL A 126 14.44 -0.57 6.34
N LEU A 127 14.40 -1.14 5.13
CA LEU A 127 13.23 -1.10 4.27
C LEU A 127 12.38 -2.36 4.49
N VAL A 128 11.08 -2.19 4.69
CA VAL A 128 10.10 -3.28 4.80
C VAL A 128 9.01 -3.11 3.76
N VAL A 129 8.70 -4.20 3.04
CA VAL A 129 7.55 -4.29 2.14
C VAL A 129 6.67 -5.46 2.57
N LEU A 130 5.40 -5.17 2.81
CA LEU A 130 4.32 -6.14 3.01
C LEU A 130 3.42 -6.06 1.79
N ASP A 131 3.32 -7.14 0.99
CA ASP A 131 2.49 -7.13 -0.21
C ASP A 131 2.08 -8.56 -0.63
N PHE A 132 1.42 -8.69 -1.77
CA PHE A 132 0.86 -9.95 -2.25
C PHE A 132 1.91 -10.83 -2.95
N LEU A 133 1.80 -12.15 -2.74
CA LEU A 133 2.47 -13.10 -3.62
C LEU A 133 1.87 -13.06 -5.03
N PRO A 134 2.65 -13.49 -6.04
CA PRO A 134 2.12 -13.62 -7.40
C PRO A 134 0.87 -14.48 -7.40
N HIS A 135 -0.18 -13.98 -8.00
CA HIS A 135 -1.41 -14.73 -8.21
C HIS A 135 -1.80 -14.61 -9.68
N GLY A 136 -2.07 -15.73 -10.31
CA GLY A 136 -2.61 -15.74 -11.67
C GLY A 136 -4.08 -15.33 -11.65
N ASP A 137 -4.55 -14.74 -12.75
CA ASP A 137 -5.97 -14.52 -12.97
C ASP A 137 -6.69 -15.86 -12.92
N VAL A 138 -7.62 -16.00 -11.96
CA VAL A 138 -8.50 -17.18 -11.85
C VAL A 138 -9.62 -17.10 -12.90
N HIS A 139 -9.44 -16.33 -13.94
CA HIS A 139 -10.26 -16.39 -15.15
C HIS A 139 -9.58 -17.36 -16.13
N GLY A 140 -9.68 -18.63 -15.79
CA GLY A 140 -9.46 -19.69 -16.77
C GLY A 140 -10.48 -19.54 -17.90
N HIS A 141 -10.10 -18.84 -18.94
CA HIS A 141 -10.70 -19.07 -20.24
C HIS A 141 -10.20 -20.44 -20.71
N ASP A 142 -10.96 -21.44 -20.34
CA ASP A 142 -10.89 -22.76 -20.97
C ASP A 142 -11.27 -22.61 -22.43
N HIS A 143 -10.27 -22.37 -23.28
CA HIS A 143 -10.41 -22.47 -24.72
C HIS A 143 -10.35 -23.96 -25.14
N SER A 144 -11.34 -24.72 -24.71
CA SER A 144 -11.63 -25.98 -25.41
C SER A 144 -12.33 -25.63 -26.70
N HIS A 145 -11.58 -25.74 -27.80
CA HIS A 145 -12.13 -25.75 -29.16
C HIS A 145 -13.12 -26.91 -29.32
N GLY A 146 -14.39 -26.58 -29.45
CA GLY A 146 -15.43 -27.49 -29.86
C GLY A 146 -16.34 -26.75 -30.84
N GLY A 147 -16.24 -27.14 -32.13
CA GLY A 147 -16.89 -26.47 -33.23
C GLY A 147 -18.41 -26.66 -33.30
N GLY A 148 -19.06 -25.80 -34.11
CA GLY A 148 -20.25 -26.21 -34.88
C GLY A 148 -21.49 -25.33 -34.70
N HIS A 149 -21.80 -24.58 -35.78
CA HIS A 149 -23.12 -24.30 -36.38
C HIS A 149 -24.15 -23.41 -35.63
N SER A 150 -24.44 -22.24 -36.23
CA SER A 150 -25.46 -21.95 -37.24
C SER A 150 -26.80 -21.39 -36.73
N HIS A 151 -27.12 -20.20 -37.22
CA HIS A 151 -28.43 -19.60 -37.55
C HIS A 151 -29.45 -19.23 -36.46
N GLY A 152 -29.92 -17.99 -36.59
CA GLY A 152 -31.27 -17.60 -36.17
C GLY A 152 -31.49 -16.10 -36.00
N HIS A 153 -32.07 -15.48 -37.00
CA HIS A 153 -32.63 -14.13 -36.99
C HIS A 153 -33.86 -14.01 -36.08
N GLY A 154 -34.05 -12.84 -35.47
CA GLY A 154 -35.31 -12.50 -34.82
C GLY A 154 -35.43 -11.03 -34.45
N HIS A 155 -36.19 -10.28 -35.25
CA HIS A 155 -36.60 -8.88 -35.05
C HIS A 155 -37.76 -8.73 -34.06
N GLY A 156 -37.88 -7.49 -33.51
CA GLY A 156 -39.10 -6.93 -32.90
C GLY A 156 -38.90 -6.59 -31.41
N GLY A 157 -39.25 -5.44 -30.88
CA GLY A 157 -40.13 -4.38 -31.26
C GLY A 157 -40.48 -3.59 -29.99
N HIS A 158 -40.60 -2.32 -30.17
CA HIS A 158 -41.10 -1.21 -29.34
C HIS A 158 -41.84 -1.47 -28.00
N GLY A 159 -41.60 -0.55 -27.04
CA GLY A 159 -42.52 -0.29 -25.92
C GLY A 159 -42.08 0.91 -25.07
N HIS A 160 -42.74 2.06 -25.32
CA HIS A 160 -42.63 3.26 -24.46
C HIS A 160 -43.40 3.10 -23.15
N GLY A 161 -42.87 3.68 -22.08
CA GLY A 161 -43.61 3.84 -20.83
C GLY A 161 -42.96 4.87 -19.92
N HIS A 162 -43.55 6.07 -19.86
CA HIS A 162 -43.22 7.14 -18.91
C HIS A 162 -43.71 6.78 -17.51
N GLY A 163 -42.94 7.16 -16.48
CA GLY A 163 -43.37 7.17 -15.12
C GLY A 163 -42.35 7.88 -14.23
N GLU A 164 -42.61 9.16 -13.97
CA GLU A 164 -41.92 9.94 -12.92
C GLU A 164 -42.34 9.46 -11.55
N ALA A 165 -41.38 9.30 -10.64
CA ALA A 165 -41.56 9.62 -9.20
C ALA A 165 -40.18 9.74 -8.54
N ALA A 166 -40.01 10.86 -7.86
CA ALA A 166 -38.84 11.21 -7.05
C ALA A 166 -38.72 10.28 -5.85
N ASP A 167 -37.45 10.02 -5.45
CA ASP A 167 -37.07 10.13 -4.03
C ASP A 167 -35.54 10.04 -3.92
N GLY A 168 -34.98 11.02 -3.23
CA GLY A 168 -33.56 11.22 -3.08
C GLY A 168 -32.97 10.40 -1.92
N GLU A 169 -32.29 9.32 -2.26
CA GLU A 169 -31.34 8.61 -1.35
C GLU A 169 -30.23 7.89 -2.15
N GLY A 170 -29.60 8.55 -3.10
CA GLY A 170 -28.70 7.88 -4.05
C GLY A 170 -27.28 8.42 -4.18
N GLU A 171 -26.88 9.51 -3.51
CA GLU A 171 -25.58 10.10 -3.80
C GLU A 171 -24.42 9.52 -2.98
N LYS A 172 -24.63 9.12 -1.72
CA LYS A 172 -23.56 8.55 -0.89
C LYS A 172 -23.06 7.16 -1.33
N GLY A 173 -23.95 6.35 -1.92
CA GLY A 173 -23.58 5.03 -2.44
C GLY A 173 -22.78 5.10 -3.74
N LYS A 174 -23.03 6.09 -4.58
CA LYS A 174 -22.36 6.22 -5.89
C LYS A 174 -20.96 6.82 -5.81
N GLU A 175 -20.64 7.60 -4.77
CA GLU A 175 -19.29 8.10 -4.55
C GLU A 175 -18.38 7.00 -3.99
N ALA A 176 -18.86 6.16 -3.08
CA ALA A 176 -18.13 5.00 -2.57
C ALA A 176 -17.85 3.95 -3.67
N GLU A 177 -18.83 3.63 -4.53
CA GLU A 177 -18.64 2.75 -5.68
C GLU A 177 -17.65 3.30 -6.71
N LYS A 178 -17.63 4.63 -6.92
CA LYS A 178 -16.65 5.26 -7.83
C LYS A 178 -15.24 5.29 -7.26
N GLU A 179 -15.08 5.38 -5.96
CA GLU A 179 -13.78 5.35 -5.29
C GLU A 179 -13.21 3.92 -5.24
N GLU A 180 -14.04 2.89 -4.97
CA GLU A 180 -13.63 1.49 -5.02
C GLU A 180 -13.26 1.03 -6.45
N THR A 181 -13.98 1.48 -7.48
CA THR A 181 -13.65 1.15 -8.88
C THR A 181 -12.31 1.77 -9.28
N LYS A 182 -11.98 2.97 -8.77
CA LYS A 182 -10.68 3.61 -9.01
C LYS A 182 -9.50 2.87 -8.36
N VAL A 183 -9.68 2.27 -7.19
CA VAL A 183 -8.61 1.54 -6.49
C VAL A 183 -8.24 0.25 -7.23
N THR A 184 -9.20 -0.47 -7.80
CA THR A 184 -8.93 -1.68 -8.60
C THR A 184 -8.31 -1.39 -9.96
N GLU A 185 -8.56 -0.22 -10.55
CA GLU A 185 -7.95 0.21 -11.82
C GLU A 185 -6.47 0.62 -11.66
N THR A 186 -5.96 0.80 -10.45
CA THR A 186 -4.57 1.24 -10.18
C THR A 186 -3.60 0.10 -9.89
N VAL A 187 -4.03 -1.17 -9.91
CA VAL A 187 -3.13 -2.31 -9.71
C VAL A 187 -2.23 -2.49 -10.92
N VAL A 188 -0.92 -2.27 -10.76
CA VAL A 188 0.10 -2.40 -11.82
C VAL A 188 0.77 -3.77 -11.80
N HIS A 189 0.93 -4.35 -10.60
CA HIS A 189 1.61 -5.63 -10.40
C HIS A 189 0.70 -6.65 -9.72
N MET A 190 0.69 -7.87 -10.27
CA MET A 190 -0.11 -8.99 -9.75
C MET A 190 0.58 -9.73 -8.58
N GLY A 191 1.46 -9.04 -7.85
CA GLY A 191 2.23 -9.56 -6.74
C GLY A 191 3.71 -9.79 -7.08
N PHE A 192 4.51 -10.16 -6.07
CA PHE A 192 5.96 -10.22 -6.18
C PHE A 192 6.53 -11.54 -5.65
N SER A 193 7.41 -12.17 -6.43
CA SER A 193 8.19 -13.30 -5.96
C SER A 193 9.33 -12.85 -5.03
N LYS A 194 9.85 -13.78 -4.24
CA LYS A 194 11.02 -13.54 -3.37
C LYS A 194 12.21 -13.01 -4.15
N GLU A 195 12.51 -13.63 -5.30
CA GLU A 195 13.66 -13.30 -6.15
C GLU A 195 13.52 -11.89 -6.75
N ALA A 196 12.30 -11.51 -7.15
CA ALA A 196 12.03 -10.17 -7.67
C ALA A 196 12.25 -9.10 -6.60
N VAL A 197 11.72 -9.31 -5.39
CA VAL A 197 11.90 -8.36 -4.27
C VAL A 197 13.35 -8.29 -3.83
N GLN A 198 14.06 -9.42 -3.75
CA GLN A 198 15.48 -9.44 -3.40
C GLN A 198 16.30 -8.61 -4.38
N LYS A 199 16.11 -8.82 -5.69
CA LYS A 199 16.79 -8.04 -6.73
C LYS A 199 16.50 -6.54 -6.63
N LEU A 200 15.25 -6.16 -6.39
CA LEU A 200 14.86 -4.76 -6.18
C LEU A 200 15.61 -4.14 -4.99
N PHE A 201 15.68 -4.84 -3.87
CA PHE A 201 16.35 -4.37 -2.67
C PHE A 201 17.86 -4.24 -2.86
N GLU A 202 18.50 -5.20 -3.54
CA GLU A 202 19.92 -5.15 -3.88
C GLU A 202 20.22 -3.94 -4.78
N GLN A 203 19.41 -3.71 -5.81
CA GLN A 203 19.56 -2.57 -6.73
C GLN A 203 19.30 -1.21 -6.05
N ALA A 204 18.47 -1.18 -5.03
CA ALA A 204 18.18 0.01 -4.24
C ALA A 204 19.20 0.30 -3.13
N GLY A 205 20.22 -0.56 -2.95
CA GLY A 205 21.24 -0.40 -1.90
C GLY A 205 20.73 -0.73 -0.49
N VAL A 206 19.63 -1.46 -0.40
CA VAL A 206 19.03 -1.92 0.87
C VAL A 206 18.97 -3.45 0.97
N GLY A 207 19.85 -4.14 0.25
CA GLY A 207 19.85 -5.60 0.15
C GLY A 207 20.59 -6.33 1.29
N LEU A 208 21.26 -5.63 2.21
CA LEU A 208 21.94 -6.28 3.32
C LEU A 208 20.92 -6.99 4.24
N GLU A 209 21.30 -8.12 4.81
CA GLU A 209 20.46 -8.91 5.70
C GLU A 209 19.03 -9.15 5.14
N PHE A 210 18.95 -9.39 3.84
CA PHE A 210 17.64 -9.61 3.19
C PHE A 210 16.89 -10.78 3.85
N GLY A 211 15.65 -10.52 4.22
CA GLY A 211 14.72 -11.51 4.78
C GLY A 211 13.41 -11.50 4.02
N TYR A 212 12.81 -12.67 3.83
CA TYR A 212 11.51 -12.83 3.17
C TYR A 212 10.70 -13.91 3.88
N LYS A 213 9.45 -13.61 4.20
CA LYS A 213 8.56 -14.56 4.88
C LYS A 213 7.15 -14.45 4.32
N VAL A 214 6.58 -15.60 3.94
CA VAL A 214 5.16 -15.72 3.61
C VAL A 214 4.36 -15.82 4.91
N LEU A 215 3.30 -15.03 5.05
CA LEU A 215 2.51 -14.96 6.29
C LEU A 215 1.44 -16.06 6.41
N GLY A 216 1.20 -16.84 5.37
CA GLY A 216 0.49 -18.12 5.38
C GLY A 216 -1.03 -18.07 5.53
N LYS A 217 -1.61 -17.03 6.13
CA LYS A 217 -3.07 -16.95 6.35
C LYS A 217 -3.83 -16.16 5.29
N GLY A 218 -3.11 -15.37 4.50
CA GLY A 218 -3.69 -14.49 3.49
C GLY A 218 -4.59 -13.40 4.08
N VAL A 219 -4.78 -12.37 3.31
CA VAL A 219 -5.70 -11.26 3.59
C VAL A 219 -6.94 -11.45 2.73
N VAL A 220 -8.12 -11.19 3.30
CA VAL A 220 -9.37 -11.16 2.55
C VAL A 220 -9.60 -9.73 2.12
N ILE A 221 -9.65 -9.50 0.80
CA ILE A 221 -9.85 -8.20 0.18
C ILE A 221 -11.09 -8.20 -0.71
N GLY A 222 -11.65 -7.03 -0.92
CA GLY A 222 -12.84 -6.80 -1.74
C GLY A 222 -14.14 -6.78 -0.94
N PRO A 223 -15.22 -6.27 -1.56
CA PRO A 223 -16.55 -6.22 -0.99
C PRO A 223 -17.09 -7.62 -0.70
N GLU A 224 -18.08 -7.74 0.17
CA GLU A 224 -18.57 -9.02 0.69
C GLU A 224 -18.95 -10.04 -0.40
N GLU A 225 -19.46 -9.56 -1.51
CA GLU A 225 -19.88 -10.37 -2.66
C GLU A 225 -18.73 -10.82 -3.58
N LYS A 226 -17.56 -10.16 -3.47
CA LYS A 226 -16.37 -10.41 -4.31
C LYS A 226 -15.10 -10.60 -3.47
N ARG A 227 -15.25 -11.14 -2.27
CA ARG A 227 -14.09 -11.38 -1.38
C ARG A 227 -13.10 -12.35 -2.01
N MET A 228 -11.87 -11.89 -2.13
CA MET A 228 -10.75 -12.70 -2.59
C MET A 228 -9.75 -12.88 -1.47
N LYS A 229 -9.27 -14.11 -1.29
CA LYS A 229 -8.17 -14.40 -0.37
C LYS A 229 -6.86 -14.28 -1.12
N ARG A 230 -5.97 -13.41 -0.66
CA ARG A 230 -4.62 -13.23 -1.21
C ARG A 230 -3.57 -13.60 -0.17
N GLU A 231 -2.59 -14.39 -0.57
CA GLU A 231 -1.43 -14.64 0.27
C GLU A 231 -0.52 -13.42 0.26
N VAL A 232 0.03 -13.11 1.43
CA VAL A 232 0.91 -11.97 1.61
C VAL A 232 2.28 -12.41 2.08
N PHE A 233 3.29 -11.66 1.67
CA PHE A 233 4.64 -11.77 2.19
C PHE A 233 5.04 -10.53 2.95
N ILE A 234 6.05 -10.67 3.76
CA ILE A 234 6.82 -9.56 4.32
C ILE A 234 8.28 -9.74 3.92
N ALA A 235 8.86 -8.70 3.36
CA ALA A 235 10.28 -8.64 3.02
C ALA A 235 10.95 -7.50 3.77
N ARG A 236 12.21 -7.71 4.17
CA ARG A 236 13.06 -6.69 4.78
C ARG A 236 14.44 -6.67 4.15
N GLY A 237 15.09 -5.52 4.21
CA GLY A 237 16.49 -5.38 3.85
C GLY A 237 17.09 -4.15 4.49
N VAL A 238 18.39 -4.17 4.74
CA VAL A 238 19.13 -3.14 5.47
C VAL A 238 19.95 -2.31 4.51
N LYS A 239 19.94 -0.98 4.72
CA LYS A 239 20.79 -0.04 3.97
C LYS A 239 22.25 -0.18 4.36
N ALA A 240 23.14 -0.26 3.35
CA ALA A 240 24.59 -0.35 3.51
C ALA A 240 25.22 0.90 4.16
#